data_3586e52deee9d231fe00c8087e4d7624
#
_entry.id   3586e52deee9d231fe00c8087e4d7624
#
_cell.length_a   1.000
_cell.length_b   1.000
_cell.length_c   1.000
_cell.angle_alpha   90.00
_cell.angle_beta   90.00
_cell.angle_gamma   90.00
#
_symmetry.space_group_name_H-M   'P 1'
#
loop_
_entity.id
_entity.type
_entity.pdbx_description
1 polymer ?
#
loop_
_entity_poly.entity_id
_entity_poly.type
_entity_poly.pdbx_seq_one_letter_code
_entity_poly.pdbx_strand_id
1 'polypeptide(L)'
;MFLRNGGIWPRTAAVVAAMTLVVGLVPEPANASEASDLAPPAASVGKGALVNGNGVIFPIVEDLPAGRIVTTPCAVEIVYEEGRYLDRVDVVLDAGHGGPETGSVGANGLVERDLNLAVALLAEQKLEALGHSVELTRRNDLHMPIRQRAAIANALSPQAFVSIHHNGGALRRSNDPGTETFHQVDSTESRRLAGLLFEEISAAFENYWVPWVATAHRGASTRLKEPGLDAYGVLRYTPGVPAAISEAGYLSNPAEAQLLALPEVQENEAEALARAIDRFLTTDSPGYGFRPAFVDGVMTGTGTGKGCLDPDYGSPDEVLVAYTAGEYAALADAAARQGTTVRDLQVFGVHALDFLRRNNGGHVTPLSEDSIPDIRGSMVEFTEWTPTERVALARVADAYGLSPAQVQKLGAVLMVFLTSLES
;
A
#
# COMPACT_ATOMS: atom_id res chain seq x y z
N MET A 1 -54.89 37.50 8.39
CA MET A 1 -54.88 36.91 9.72
C MET A 1 -53.76 35.86 9.75
N PHE A 2 -52.79 36.12 10.48
CA PHE A 2 -51.45 35.55 10.67
C PHE A 2 -51.16 34.14 10.20
N LEU A 3 -50.15 34.02 9.27
CA LEU A 3 -49.27 32.91 9.14
C LEU A 3 -47.86 33.35 9.54
N ARG A 4 -47.37 32.84 10.66
CA ARG A 4 -46.00 32.98 11.08
C ARG A 4 -45.21 31.85 10.42
N ASN A 5 -44.40 32.16 9.43
CA ASN A 5 -43.33 31.30 8.92
C ASN A 5 -42.15 31.38 9.88
N GLY A 6 -41.86 30.26 10.56
CA GLY A 6 -40.59 30.02 11.21
C GLY A 6 -39.50 29.77 10.16
N GLY A 7 -38.61 30.73 10.03
CA GLY A 7 -37.48 30.61 9.08
C GLY A 7 -36.42 29.62 9.57
N ILE A 8 -36.16 28.63 8.76
CA ILE A 8 -34.97 27.78 8.79
C ILE A 8 -34.30 27.96 7.42
N TRP A 9 -33.03 28.39 7.45
CA TRP A 9 -32.05 28.43 6.33
C TRP A 9 -31.69 29.80 5.69
N PRO A 10 -30.62 30.46 6.14
CA PRO A 10 -29.95 31.50 5.35
C PRO A 10 -28.51 31.19 4.91
N ARG A 11 -28.12 29.90 4.70
CA ARG A 11 -26.77 29.56 4.17
C ARG A 11 -26.75 28.54 3.06
N THR A 12 -27.87 28.28 2.39
CA THR A 12 -28.06 27.27 1.34
C THR A 12 -27.42 27.61 -0.02
N ALA A 13 -27.14 28.88 -0.30
CA ALA A 13 -26.65 29.29 -1.63
C ALA A 13 -25.24 28.78 -2.00
N ALA A 14 -24.34 28.62 -1.01
CA ALA A 14 -22.98 28.14 -1.25
C ALA A 14 -22.92 26.60 -1.42
N VAL A 15 -23.82 25.88 -0.75
CA VAL A 15 -23.94 24.41 -0.85
C VAL A 15 -24.59 24.00 -2.17
N VAL A 16 -25.59 24.74 -2.65
CA VAL A 16 -26.29 24.49 -3.92
C VAL A 16 -25.37 24.66 -5.13
N ALA A 17 -24.46 25.64 -5.14
CA ALA A 17 -23.52 25.86 -6.25
C ALA A 17 -22.46 24.73 -6.39
N ALA A 18 -22.10 24.07 -5.28
CA ALA A 18 -21.18 22.92 -5.29
C ALA A 18 -21.89 21.61 -5.75
N MET A 19 -23.20 21.54 -5.57
CA MET A 19 -23.99 20.31 -5.83
C MET A 19 -24.37 20.11 -7.29
N THR A 20 -24.47 21.16 -8.11
CA THR A 20 -24.71 21.02 -9.55
C THR A 20 -23.57 20.34 -10.30
N LEU A 21 -22.41 20.20 -9.68
CA LEU A 21 -21.25 19.49 -10.24
C LEU A 21 -21.23 18.00 -9.86
N VAL A 22 -21.97 17.57 -8.85
CA VAL A 22 -21.88 16.20 -8.27
C VAL A 22 -22.76 15.20 -9.01
N VAL A 23 -23.89 15.62 -9.59
CA VAL A 23 -24.84 14.73 -10.29
C VAL A 23 -24.29 14.23 -11.65
N GLY A 24 -23.25 14.88 -12.21
CA GLY A 24 -22.61 14.49 -13.47
C GLY A 24 -21.38 13.57 -13.32
N LEU A 25 -20.95 13.27 -12.11
CA LEU A 25 -19.72 12.54 -11.84
C LEU A 25 -19.95 11.42 -10.82
N VAL A 26 -20.78 10.44 -11.17
CA VAL A 26 -20.61 9.11 -10.60
C VAL A 26 -19.45 8.50 -11.39
N PRO A 27 -18.23 8.37 -10.85
CA PRO A 27 -17.25 7.55 -11.50
C PRO A 27 -17.78 6.12 -11.43
N GLU A 28 -17.93 5.48 -12.60
CA GLU A 28 -17.89 4.01 -12.63
C GLU A 28 -16.70 3.57 -11.75
N PRO A 29 -16.79 2.42 -11.07
CA PRO A 29 -15.69 1.91 -10.28
C PRO A 29 -14.45 1.97 -11.16
N ALA A 30 -13.51 2.84 -10.80
CA ALA A 30 -12.33 3.14 -11.60
C ALA A 30 -11.65 1.81 -11.92
N ASN A 31 -11.63 1.48 -13.20
CA ASN A 31 -10.77 0.41 -13.70
C ASN A 31 -9.36 0.72 -13.20
N ALA A 32 -8.80 -0.17 -12.40
CA ALA A 32 -7.48 -0.04 -11.79
C ALA A 32 -6.32 0.13 -12.81
N SER A 33 -6.61 0.30 -14.10
CA SER A 33 -5.63 0.38 -15.19
C SER A 33 -5.12 1.80 -15.48
N GLU A 34 -5.74 2.88 -14.98
CA GLU A 34 -5.29 4.26 -15.25
C GLU A 34 -4.67 5.00 -14.05
N ALA A 35 -4.60 4.36 -12.87
CA ALA A 35 -3.97 4.94 -11.68
C ALA A 35 -2.43 4.84 -11.66
N SER A 36 -1.78 4.49 -12.79
CA SER A 36 -0.37 4.08 -12.80
C SER A 36 0.66 5.21 -12.61
N ASP A 37 0.30 6.49 -12.77
CA ASP A 37 1.27 7.60 -12.73
C ASP A 37 0.95 8.74 -11.74
N LEU A 38 -0.11 8.61 -10.95
CA LEU A 38 -0.34 9.57 -9.86
C LEU A 38 0.70 9.35 -8.75
N ALA A 39 1.25 10.45 -8.21
CA ALA A 39 2.12 10.40 -7.06
C ALA A 39 1.50 9.49 -5.97
N PRO A 40 2.32 8.70 -5.25
CA PRO A 40 1.80 7.91 -4.16
C PRO A 40 0.97 8.82 -3.24
N PRO A 41 -0.12 8.32 -2.62
CA PRO A 41 -0.74 9.04 -1.51
C PRO A 41 0.39 9.43 -0.58
N ALA A 42 0.37 10.68 -0.08
CA ALA A 42 1.47 11.23 0.72
C ALA A 42 1.86 10.16 1.74
N ALA A 43 3.03 9.56 1.49
CA ALA A 43 3.44 8.36 2.20
C ALA A 43 3.36 8.65 3.68
N SER A 44 2.79 7.74 4.43
CA SER A 44 2.77 7.74 5.89
C SER A 44 4.18 7.46 6.44
N VAL A 45 5.15 8.27 6.04
CA VAL A 45 6.54 8.11 6.44
C VAL A 45 6.62 8.14 7.96
N GLY A 46 7.08 7.02 8.56
CA GLY A 46 7.29 6.91 9.99
C GLY A 46 6.02 6.89 10.85
N LYS A 47 4.85 6.58 10.28
CA LYS A 47 3.62 6.39 11.09
C LYS A 47 3.49 4.99 11.70
N GLY A 48 4.40 4.09 11.34
CA GLY A 48 4.34 2.70 11.76
C GLY A 48 3.31 1.87 11.01
N ALA A 49 3.15 0.64 11.46
CA ALA A 49 2.23 -0.33 10.88
C ALA A 49 1.59 -1.19 11.97
N LEU A 50 0.47 -1.83 11.64
CA LEU A 50 -0.07 -2.96 12.40
C LEU A 50 0.35 -4.27 11.74
N VAL A 51 0.64 -5.28 12.54
CA VAL A 51 0.95 -6.64 12.05
C VAL A 51 -0.04 -7.60 12.70
N ASN A 52 -0.84 -8.30 11.90
CA ASN A 52 -1.81 -9.25 12.40
C ASN A 52 -1.15 -10.59 12.80
N GLY A 53 -1.95 -11.50 13.38
CA GLY A 53 -1.48 -12.82 13.81
C GLY A 53 -0.91 -13.71 12.68
N ASN A 54 -1.17 -13.39 11.42
CA ASN A 54 -0.64 -14.09 10.24
C ASN A 54 0.61 -13.41 9.64
N GLY A 55 1.13 -12.37 10.29
CA GLY A 55 2.29 -11.62 9.81
C GLY A 55 2.01 -10.67 8.65
N VAL A 56 0.75 -10.36 8.37
CA VAL A 56 0.37 -9.37 7.36
C VAL A 56 0.56 -7.98 7.94
N ILE A 57 1.26 -7.11 7.17
CA ILE A 57 1.60 -5.76 7.59
C ILE A 57 0.61 -4.77 6.96
N PHE A 58 0.03 -3.92 7.80
CA PHE A 58 -0.91 -2.87 7.45
C PHE A 58 -0.30 -1.50 7.76
N PRO A 59 0.31 -0.81 6.79
CA PRO A 59 0.80 0.55 6.97
C PRO A 59 -0.29 1.50 7.47
N ILE A 60 0.02 2.30 8.50
CA ILE A 60 -0.92 3.29 9.03
C ILE A 60 -0.91 4.53 8.15
N VAL A 61 -2.08 4.89 7.65
CA VAL A 61 -2.31 6.11 6.86
C VAL A 61 -2.71 7.27 7.77
N GLU A 62 -3.68 7.03 8.63
CA GLU A 62 -4.20 8.01 9.58
C GLU A 62 -4.52 7.31 10.91
N ASP A 63 -4.25 7.99 12.02
CA ASP A 63 -4.62 7.53 13.36
C ASP A 63 -5.63 8.56 13.92
N LEU A 64 -6.92 8.23 13.82
CA LEU A 64 -8.03 9.10 14.14
C LEU A 64 -8.76 8.61 15.40
N PRO A 65 -9.40 9.52 16.17
CA PRO A 65 -10.23 9.12 17.32
C PRO A 65 -11.36 8.16 16.97
N ALA A 66 -11.85 8.21 15.73
CA ALA A 66 -12.92 7.34 15.23
C ALA A 66 -12.44 6.03 14.60
N GLY A 67 -11.15 5.77 14.61
CA GLY A 67 -10.53 4.53 14.14
C GLY A 67 -9.26 4.76 13.31
N ARG A 68 -8.38 3.79 13.36
CA ARG A 68 -7.11 3.82 12.63
C ARG A 68 -7.30 3.37 11.20
N ILE A 69 -6.94 4.23 10.24
CA ILE A 69 -6.98 3.93 8.82
C ILE A 69 -5.64 3.35 8.40
N VAL A 70 -5.69 2.18 7.77
CA VAL A 70 -4.52 1.44 7.28
C VAL A 70 -4.71 1.08 5.81
N THR A 71 -3.63 0.66 5.13
CA THR A 71 -3.73 0.03 3.81
C THR A 71 -3.53 -1.48 3.90
N THR A 72 -4.39 -2.22 3.19
CA THR A 72 -4.31 -3.67 3.04
C THR A 72 -3.19 -4.07 2.07
N PRO A 73 -2.83 -5.36 1.95
CA PRO A 73 -1.92 -5.85 0.93
C PRO A 73 -2.28 -5.44 -0.50
N CYS A 74 -3.57 -5.33 -0.85
CA CYS A 74 -4.02 -4.85 -2.16
C CYS A 74 -4.09 -3.31 -2.27
N ALA A 75 -3.54 -2.58 -1.30
CA ALA A 75 -3.52 -1.12 -1.22
C ALA A 75 -4.94 -0.50 -1.09
N VAL A 76 -5.87 -1.22 -0.49
CA VAL A 76 -7.20 -0.71 -0.14
C VAL A 76 -7.15 -0.12 1.26
N GLU A 77 -7.71 1.08 1.44
CA GLU A 77 -7.84 1.68 2.77
C GLU A 77 -9.00 1.03 3.53
N ILE A 78 -8.73 0.66 4.78
CA ILE A 78 -9.73 0.14 5.72
C ILE A 78 -9.52 0.75 7.11
N VAL A 79 -10.57 0.75 7.93
CA VAL A 79 -10.41 0.95 9.37
C VAL A 79 -10.06 -0.39 9.99
N TYR A 80 -8.90 -0.45 10.67
CA TYR A 80 -8.37 -1.67 11.27
C TYR A 80 -7.60 -1.33 12.55
N GLU A 81 -7.85 -2.07 13.62
CA GLU A 81 -7.27 -1.78 14.94
C GLU A 81 -6.57 -2.98 15.58
N GLU A 82 -6.71 -4.15 14.97
CA GLU A 82 -6.16 -5.37 15.51
C GLU A 82 -4.66 -5.53 15.18
N GLY A 83 -3.98 -6.35 15.99
CA GLY A 83 -2.59 -6.71 15.73
C GLY A 83 -1.58 -5.96 16.59
N ARG A 84 -0.30 -6.27 16.37
CA ARG A 84 0.84 -5.66 17.05
C ARG A 84 1.24 -4.38 16.32
N TYR A 85 1.32 -3.27 17.04
CA TYR A 85 1.87 -2.03 16.49
C TYR A 85 3.40 -2.11 16.38
N LEU A 86 3.91 -1.66 15.24
CA LEU A 86 5.32 -1.45 14.95
C LEU A 86 5.57 -0.01 14.59
N ASP A 87 6.44 0.64 15.31
CA ASP A 87 6.89 1.99 15.00
C ASP A 87 7.97 1.98 13.91
N ARG A 88 9.02 1.20 14.12
CA ARG A 88 10.19 1.09 13.23
C ARG A 88 10.80 -0.31 13.30
N VAL A 89 11.58 -0.65 12.27
CA VAL A 89 12.44 -1.84 12.25
C VAL A 89 13.80 -1.49 11.63
N ASP A 90 14.81 -2.30 11.86
CA ASP A 90 16.13 -2.08 11.27
C ASP A 90 16.13 -2.43 9.77
N VAL A 91 15.46 -3.51 9.42
CA VAL A 91 15.44 -4.06 8.06
C VAL A 91 14.04 -4.41 7.62
N VAL A 92 13.71 -4.05 6.38
CA VAL A 92 12.56 -4.62 5.67
C VAL A 92 13.07 -5.41 4.48
N LEU A 93 12.75 -6.70 4.43
CA LEU A 93 12.99 -7.57 3.28
C LEU A 93 11.73 -7.67 2.44
N ASP A 94 11.87 -7.47 1.14
CA ASP A 94 10.77 -7.57 0.18
C ASP A 94 10.99 -8.79 -0.71
N ALA A 95 10.26 -9.88 -0.47
CA ALA A 95 10.26 -11.02 -1.37
C ALA A 95 9.50 -10.67 -2.65
N GLY A 96 10.21 -10.42 -3.75
CA GLY A 96 9.64 -10.00 -5.02
C GLY A 96 8.56 -10.94 -5.55
N HIS A 97 7.62 -10.41 -6.35
CA HIS A 97 6.47 -11.13 -6.89
C HIS A 97 5.50 -11.66 -5.83
N GLY A 98 4.59 -12.57 -6.20
CA GLY A 98 3.59 -13.19 -5.32
C GLY A 98 2.25 -13.39 -6.01
N GLY A 99 1.48 -14.38 -5.57
CA GLY A 99 0.19 -14.73 -6.16
C GLY A 99 0.29 -15.07 -7.64
N PRO A 100 -0.52 -14.44 -8.51
CA PRO A 100 -0.47 -14.70 -9.96
C PRO A 100 0.80 -14.14 -10.65
N GLU A 101 1.54 -13.26 -10.00
CA GLU A 101 2.81 -12.75 -10.52
C GLU A 101 3.94 -13.70 -10.14
N THR A 102 4.26 -14.63 -11.02
CA THR A 102 5.27 -15.66 -10.79
C THR A 102 6.70 -15.15 -10.87
N GLY A 103 6.92 -14.02 -11.53
CA GLY A 103 8.26 -13.64 -11.99
C GLY A 103 8.76 -14.61 -13.07
N SER A 104 10.05 -14.76 -13.18
CA SER A 104 10.72 -15.69 -14.10
C SER A 104 10.44 -17.15 -13.70
N VAL A 105 10.42 -18.05 -14.69
CA VAL A 105 10.29 -19.50 -14.45
C VAL A 105 11.45 -20.21 -15.12
N GLY A 106 12.23 -20.94 -14.33
CA GLY A 106 13.35 -21.72 -14.78
C GLY A 106 12.95 -22.93 -15.63
N ALA A 107 13.85 -23.42 -16.46
CA ALA A 107 13.64 -24.62 -17.28
C ALA A 107 13.34 -25.89 -16.44
N ASN A 108 13.75 -25.89 -15.17
CA ASN A 108 13.49 -26.94 -14.19
C ASN A 108 12.14 -26.75 -13.45
N GLY A 109 11.36 -25.72 -13.79
CA GLY A 109 10.10 -25.37 -13.14
C GLY A 109 10.24 -24.55 -11.87
N LEU A 110 11.46 -24.13 -11.47
CA LEU A 110 11.67 -23.23 -10.33
C LEU A 110 11.02 -21.88 -10.63
N VAL A 111 10.15 -21.43 -9.74
CA VAL A 111 9.39 -20.17 -9.86
C VAL A 111 10.07 -19.09 -9.02
N GLU A 112 10.33 -17.93 -9.61
CA GLU A 112 11.04 -16.81 -8.96
C GLU A 112 10.36 -16.37 -7.66
N ARG A 113 9.04 -16.17 -7.65
CA ARG A 113 8.30 -15.75 -6.44
C ARG A 113 8.49 -16.69 -5.25
N ASP A 114 8.59 -18.01 -5.52
CA ASP A 114 8.73 -19.04 -4.48
C ASP A 114 10.17 -19.05 -3.96
N LEU A 115 11.14 -18.91 -4.87
CA LEU A 115 12.56 -18.78 -4.55
C LEU A 115 12.83 -17.51 -3.73
N ASN A 116 12.33 -16.36 -4.18
CA ASN A 116 12.49 -15.10 -3.47
C ASN A 116 11.97 -15.18 -2.03
N LEU A 117 10.80 -15.82 -1.83
CA LEU A 117 10.23 -15.99 -0.49
C LEU A 117 11.09 -16.93 0.37
N ALA A 118 11.56 -18.03 -0.18
CA ALA A 118 12.43 -18.96 0.55
C ALA A 118 13.72 -18.29 1.02
N VAL A 119 14.39 -17.55 0.15
CA VAL A 119 15.62 -16.82 0.47
C VAL A 119 15.35 -15.71 1.49
N ALA A 120 14.23 -14.95 1.34
CA ALA A 120 13.88 -13.88 2.26
C ALA A 120 13.64 -14.41 3.68
N LEU A 121 12.91 -15.52 3.84
CA LEU A 121 12.67 -16.15 5.15
C LEU A 121 13.97 -16.65 5.81
N LEU A 122 14.89 -17.19 5.03
CA LEU A 122 16.20 -17.61 5.53
C LEU A 122 17.06 -16.39 5.93
N ALA A 123 17.05 -15.32 5.14
CA ALA A 123 17.80 -14.10 5.42
C ALA A 123 17.27 -13.40 6.69
N GLU A 124 15.95 -13.37 6.89
CA GLU A 124 15.34 -12.88 8.12
C GLU A 124 15.90 -13.59 9.35
N GLN A 125 15.85 -14.93 9.38
CA GLN A 125 16.36 -15.72 10.51
C GLN A 125 17.81 -15.40 10.84
N LYS A 126 18.63 -15.18 9.82
CA LYS A 126 20.05 -14.86 10.00
C LYS A 126 20.25 -13.45 10.54
N LEU A 127 19.50 -12.48 10.04
CA LEU A 127 19.55 -11.09 10.51
C LEU A 127 19.04 -10.98 11.96
N GLU A 128 17.96 -11.68 12.29
CA GLU A 128 17.46 -11.75 13.66
C GLU A 128 18.47 -12.39 14.61
N ALA A 129 19.18 -13.43 14.17
CA ALA A 129 20.28 -14.05 14.94
C ALA A 129 21.45 -13.09 15.17
N LEU A 130 21.67 -12.10 14.29
CA LEU A 130 22.63 -11.01 14.46
C LEU A 130 22.12 -9.87 15.36
N GLY A 131 20.83 -9.91 15.76
CA GLY A 131 20.22 -8.95 16.68
C GLY A 131 19.46 -7.82 16.01
N HIS A 132 19.26 -7.86 14.68
CA HIS A 132 18.48 -6.87 13.95
C HIS A 132 16.97 -7.16 14.03
N SER A 133 16.16 -6.12 14.11
CA SER A 133 14.72 -6.22 13.93
C SER A 133 14.36 -6.26 12.45
N VAL A 134 13.65 -7.31 12.01
CA VAL A 134 13.36 -7.56 10.60
C VAL A 134 11.86 -7.77 10.38
N GLU A 135 11.33 -7.22 9.31
CA GLU A 135 10.00 -7.54 8.83
C GLU A 135 10.02 -7.84 7.32
N LEU A 136 9.14 -8.77 6.90
CA LEU A 136 8.98 -9.11 5.50
C LEU A 136 7.72 -8.48 4.93
N THR A 137 7.78 -7.96 3.70
CA THR A 137 6.57 -7.45 3.02
C THR A 137 5.51 -8.54 2.86
N ARG A 138 5.92 -9.80 2.66
CA ARG A 138 5.06 -10.98 2.64
C ARG A 138 5.76 -12.21 3.23
N ARG A 139 5.00 -13.05 3.90
CA ARG A 139 5.45 -14.32 4.51
C ARG A 139 4.84 -15.56 3.84
N ASN A 140 4.03 -15.35 2.82
CA ASN A 140 3.36 -16.41 2.05
C ASN A 140 3.23 -15.98 0.59
N ASP A 141 2.49 -16.75 -0.22
CA ASP A 141 2.23 -16.43 -1.63
C ASP A 141 1.15 -15.35 -1.77
N LEU A 142 1.44 -14.16 -1.23
CA LEU A 142 0.54 -13.01 -1.25
C LEU A 142 0.85 -12.12 -2.45
N HIS A 143 -0.18 -11.80 -3.25
CA HIS A 143 -0.07 -10.79 -4.30
C HIS A 143 -0.07 -9.40 -3.67
N MET A 144 0.89 -8.57 -4.06
CA MET A 144 1.02 -7.21 -3.53
C MET A 144 1.53 -6.25 -4.59
N PRO A 145 0.83 -5.12 -4.82
CA PRO A 145 1.34 -4.09 -5.74
C PRO A 145 2.65 -3.48 -5.22
N ILE A 146 3.49 -3.04 -6.15
CA ILE A 146 4.77 -2.38 -5.82
C ILE A 146 4.57 -1.19 -4.87
N ARG A 147 3.49 -0.41 -5.05
CA ARG A 147 3.19 0.73 -4.17
C ARG A 147 2.95 0.32 -2.72
N GLN A 148 2.32 -0.84 -2.49
CA GLN A 148 2.09 -1.34 -1.13
C GLN A 148 3.38 -1.83 -0.48
N ARG A 149 4.29 -2.47 -1.23
CA ARG A 149 5.64 -2.84 -0.75
C ARG A 149 6.41 -1.61 -0.29
N ALA A 150 6.38 -0.56 -1.11
CA ALA A 150 6.97 0.73 -0.75
C ALA A 150 6.26 1.41 0.43
N ALA A 151 4.93 1.29 0.54
CA ALA A 151 4.17 1.85 1.65
C ALA A 151 4.57 1.19 2.99
N ILE A 152 4.81 -0.12 3.00
CA ILE A 152 5.33 -0.84 4.18
C ILE A 152 6.71 -0.29 4.57
N ALA A 153 7.64 -0.19 3.61
CA ALA A 153 8.97 0.35 3.87
C ALA A 153 8.91 1.80 4.39
N ASN A 154 8.10 2.65 3.77
CA ASN A 154 7.94 4.04 4.21
C ASN A 154 7.32 4.15 5.62
N ALA A 155 6.32 3.34 5.94
CA ALA A 155 5.67 3.34 7.25
C ALA A 155 6.63 2.92 8.36
N LEU A 156 7.42 1.88 8.13
CA LEU A 156 8.38 1.33 9.10
C LEU A 156 9.74 2.04 9.10
N SER A 157 10.02 2.89 8.12
CA SER A 157 11.26 3.69 8.00
C SER A 157 12.53 2.90 8.36
N PRO A 158 12.81 1.76 7.72
CA PRO A 158 13.95 0.92 8.04
C PRO A 158 15.27 1.59 7.68
N GLN A 159 16.35 1.14 8.30
CA GLN A 159 17.72 1.54 7.94
C GLN A 159 18.15 0.89 6.61
N ALA A 160 17.59 -0.30 6.27
CA ALA A 160 17.80 -0.95 4.99
C ALA A 160 16.49 -1.59 4.48
N PHE A 161 16.16 -1.35 3.21
CA PHE A 161 15.11 -2.02 2.48
C PHE A 161 15.71 -2.78 1.30
N VAL A 162 15.54 -4.11 1.26
CA VAL A 162 16.10 -4.97 0.21
C VAL A 162 14.99 -5.77 -0.45
N SER A 163 14.79 -5.54 -1.75
CA SER A 163 13.87 -6.33 -2.58
C SER A 163 14.65 -7.46 -3.25
N ILE A 164 14.26 -8.69 -2.97
CA ILE A 164 14.97 -9.92 -3.36
C ILE A 164 14.32 -10.50 -4.60
N HIS A 165 15.12 -10.66 -5.65
CA HIS A 165 14.73 -11.12 -6.97
C HIS A 165 15.78 -12.04 -7.59
N HIS A 166 15.37 -12.74 -8.67
CA HIS A 166 16.25 -13.54 -9.52
C HIS A 166 15.97 -13.26 -10.99
N ASN A 167 17.01 -12.90 -11.70
CA ASN A 167 16.96 -12.43 -13.07
C ASN A 167 16.38 -13.46 -14.07
N GLY A 168 15.83 -12.91 -15.15
CA GLY A 168 15.41 -13.62 -16.35
C GLY A 168 15.88 -12.88 -17.61
N GLY A 169 15.72 -13.47 -18.77
CA GLY A 169 15.93 -12.80 -20.06
C GLY A 169 17.08 -13.32 -20.91
N ALA A 170 17.46 -12.56 -21.96
CA ALA A 170 18.48 -12.95 -22.94
C ALA A 170 19.89 -12.65 -22.43
N LEU A 171 20.82 -13.61 -22.58
CA LEU A 171 22.05 -13.66 -21.81
C LEU A 171 23.27 -13.94 -22.66
N ARG A 172 24.44 -13.51 -22.19
CA ARG A 172 25.76 -13.86 -22.73
C ARG A 172 26.49 -14.77 -21.74
N ARG A 173 27.30 -15.71 -22.24
CA ARG A 173 28.17 -16.48 -21.38
C ARG A 173 29.07 -15.57 -20.55
N SER A 174 29.27 -15.96 -19.30
CA SER A 174 30.16 -15.31 -18.35
C SER A 174 31.05 -16.31 -17.67
N ASN A 175 32.23 -15.89 -17.25
CA ASN A 175 33.12 -16.72 -16.42
C ASN A 175 32.77 -16.61 -14.93
N ASP A 176 32.03 -15.57 -14.55
CA ASP A 176 31.66 -15.25 -13.19
C ASP A 176 30.14 -15.16 -13.07
N PRO A 177 29.57 -15.31 -11.86
CA PRO A 177 28.14 -15.09 -11.61
C PRO A 177 27.66 -13.77 -12.15
N GLY A 178 26.48 -13.76 -12.78
CA GLY A 178 25.89 -12.58 -13.38
C GLY A 178 25.14 -11.69 -12.41
N THR A 179 25.44 -11.76 -11.12
CA THR A 179 24.76 -10.98 -10.08
C THR A 179 24.67 -9.51 -10.42
N GLU A 180 23.47 -8.96 -10.30
CA GLU A 180 23.17 -7.54 -10.45
C GLU A 180 22.51 -7.03 -9.16
N THR A 181 22.83 -5.80 -8.78
CA THR A 181 22.10 -5.10 -7.73
C THR A 181 21.74 -3.70 -8.22
N PHE A 182 20.56 -3.24 -7.83
CA PHE A 182 20.10 -1.94 -8.26
C PHE A 182 19.81 -1.04 -7.05
N HIS A 183 20.15 0.25 -7.21
CA HIS A 183 19.95 1.26 -6.17
C HIS A 183 19.27 2.51 -6.70
N GLN A 184 18.75 3.32 -5.79
CA GLN A 184 18.16 4.62 -6.11
C GLN A 184 19.21 5.55 -6.73
N VAL A 185 18.80 6.32 -7.74
CA VAL A 185 19.71 7.20 -8.50
C VAL A 185 20.35 8.30 -7.64
N ASP A 186 19.59 8.86 -6.69
CA ASP A 186 20.00 10.03 -5.91
C ASP A 186 20.37 9.68 -4.44
N SER A 187 20.61 8.39 -4.13
CA SER A 187 20.91 7.95 -2.75
C SER A 187 22.29 7.31 -2.63
N THR A 188 23.17 7.96 -1.90
CA THR A 188 24.52 7.43 -1.56
C THR A 188 24.44 6.18 -0.68
N GLU A 189 23.49 6.15 0.25
CA GLU A 189 23.29 5.00 1.14
C GLU A 189 22.72 3.81 0.37
N SER A 190 21.77 4.02 -0.52
CA SER A 190 21.25 2.95 -1.39
C SER A 190 22.34 2.40 -2.30
N ARG A 191 23.21 3.27 -2.82
CA ARG A 191 24.36 2.85 -3.62
C ARG A 191 25.34 2.00 -2.80
N ARG A 192 25.62 2.40 -1.55
CA ARG A 192 26.49 1.66 -0.62
C ARG A 192 25.89 0.29 -0.30
N LEU A 193 24.58 0.23 0.02
CA LEU A 193 23.85 -1.01 0.27
C LEU A 193 23.94 -1.96 -0.92
N ALA A 194 23.65 -1.47 -2.13
CA ALA A 194 23.74 -2.28 -3.35
C ALA A 194 25.16 -2.79 -3.63
N GLY A 195 26.18 -1.97 -3.36
CA GLY A 195 27.58 -2.39 -3.50
C GLY A 195 27.98 -3.50 -2.55
N LEU A 196 27.49 -3.48 -1.31
CA LEU A 196 27.72 -4.54 -0.32
C LEU A 196 26.95 -5.82 -0.68
N LEU A 197 25.69 -5.69 -1.13
CA LEU A 197 24.91 -6.83 -1.62
C LEU A 197 25.59 -7.51 -2.80
N PHE A 198 26.05 -6.74 -3.79
CA PHE A 198 26.80 -7.29 -4.92
C PHE A 198 28.06 -8.03 -4.46
N GLU A 199 28.82 -7.44 -3.55
CA GLU A 199 30.06 -8.01 -3.02
C GLU A 199 29.82 -9.38 -2.39
N GLU A 200 28.90 -9.48 -1.44
CA GLU A 200 28.68 -10.70 -0.68
C GLU A 200 28.01 -11.81 -1.52
N ILE A 201 27.01 -11.46 -2.34
CA ILE A 201 26.30 -12.43 -3.17
C ILE A 201 27.23 -12.98 -4.26
N SER A 202 27.97 -12.12 -4.96
CA SER A 202 28.94 -12.57 -5.98
C SER A 202 29.97 -13.51 -5.38
N ALA A 203 30.56 -13.15 -4.23
CA ALA A 203 31.55 -13.98 -3.55
C ALA A 203 30.98 -15.35 -3.12
N ALA A 204 29.72 -15.39 -2.65
CA ALA A 204 29.05 -16.63 -2.32
C ALA A 204 28.87 -17.54 -3.54
N PHE A 205 28.49 -16.95 -4.68
CA PHE A 205 28.22 -17.70 -5.91
C PHE A 205 29.47 -18.11 -6.69
N GLU A 206 30.57 -17.36 -6.59
CA GLU A 206 31.86 -17.73 -7.19
C GLU A 206 32.41 -19.10 -6.71
N ASN A 207 31.90 -19.60 -5.59
CA ASN A 207 32.23 -20.93 -5.09
C ASN A 207 31.59 -22.08 -5.87
N TYR A 208 30.64 -21.80 -6.77
CA TYR A 208 29.96 -22.79 -7.58
C TYR A 208 30.49 -22.82 -9.02
N TRP A 209 30.68 -24.02 -9.55
CA TRP A 209 31.15 -24.24 -10.92
C TRP A 209 29.99 -24.56 -11.84
N VAL A 210 29.42 -23.52 -12.46
CA VAL A 210 28.34 -23.66 -13.46
C VAL A 210 28.65 -22.79 -14.68
N PRO A 211 28.07 -23.06 -15.84
CA PRO A 211 28.15 -22.20 -17.01
C PRO A 211 27.34 -20.87 -16.72
N TRP A 212 27.99 -19.91 -16.13
CA TRP A 212 27.39 -18.61 -15.80
C TRP A 212 26.98 -17.81 -17.02
N VAL A 213 26.00 -16.94 -16.83
CA VAL A 213 25.60 -15.94 -17.80
C VAL A 213 25.51 -14.57 -17.12
N ALA A 214 25.63 -13.50 -17.90
CA ALA A 214 25.54 -12.14 -17.40
C ALA A 214 25.09 -11.17 -18.48
N THR A 215 24.59 -10.02 -18.07
CA THR A 215 24.44 -8.85 -18.93
C THR A 215 25.71 -7.96 -18.89
N ALA A 216 25.69 -6.89 -19.69
CA ALA A 216 26.74 -5.86 -19.62
C ALA A 216 26.67 -5.04 -18.32
N HIS A 217 25.59 -5.16 -17.57
CA HIS A 217 25.30 -4.38 -16.36
C HIS A 217 25.61 -5.12 -15.06
N ARG A 218 26.17 -6.35 -15.13
CA ARG A 218 26.64 -7.08 -13.95
C ARG A 218 27.35 -6.16 -12.97
N GLY A 219 26.90 -6.12 -11.73
CA GLY A 219 27.43 -5.22 -10.68
C GLY A 219 26.32 -4.42 -10.01
N ALA A 220 26.72 -3.45 -9.21
CA ALA A 220 25.82 -2.49 -8.55
C ALA A 220 25.59 -1.28 -9.47
N SER A 221 24.38 -1.06 -9.94
CA SER A 221 24.06 -0.02 -10.90
C SER A 221 22.69 0.64 -10.63
N THR A 222 22.36 1.64 -11.43
CA THR A 222 21.03 2.26 -11.46
C THR A 222 20.41 2.05 -12.82
N ARG A 223 19.23 1.44 -12.88
CA ARG A 223 18.40 1.37 -14.08
C ARG A 223 17.41 2.51 -14.07
N LEU A 224 17.43 3.32 -15.12
CA LEU A 224 16.60 4.52 -15.26
C LEU A 224 15.48 4.29 -16.28
N LYS A 225 14.30 4.79 -15.99
CA LYS A 225 13.18 4.95 -16.94
C LYS A 225 13.51 6.08 -17.92
N GLU A 226 14.06 7.17 -17.39
CA GLU A 226 14.57 8.35 -18.07
C GLU A 226 15.65 8.99 -17.17
N PRO A 227 16.45 9.93 -17.67
CA PRO A 227 17.50 10.57 -16.87
C PRO A 227 16.98 11.12 -15.53
N GLY A 228 17.57 10.64 -14.42
CA GLY A 228 17.20 11.06 -13.06
C GLY A 228 15.97 10.37 -12.47
N LEU A 229 15.37 9.40 -13.16
CA LEU A 229 14.17 8.69 -12.67
C LEU A 229 14.40 7.18 -12.62
N ASP A 230 14.35 6.60 -11.44
CA ASP A 230 14.47 5.16 -11.25
C ASP A 230 13.42 4.38 -12.04
N ALA A 231 13.84 3.35 -12.77
CA ALA A 231 12.95 2.46 -13.52
C ALA A 231 12.11 1.59 -12.58
N TYR A 232 12.72 1.08 -11.52
CA TYR A 232 12.05 0.21 -10.57
C TYR A 232 11.16 0.99 -9.61
N GLY A 233 9.86 0.68 -9.60
CA GLY A 233 8.88 1.35 -8.76
C GLY A 233 9.17 1.22 -7.27
N VAL A 234 9.66 0.04 -6.83
CA VAL A 234 10.00 -0.21 -5.44
C VAL A 234 11.11 0.73 -4.92
N LEU A 235 12.05 1.12 -5.77
CA LEU A 235 13.08 2.12 -5.45
C LEU A 235 12.54 3.55 -5.55
N ARG A 236 11.77 3.83 -6.59
CA ARG A 236 11.21 5.16 -6.85
C ARG A 236 10.23 5.62 -5.78
N TYR A 237 9.47 4.69 -5.19
CA TYR A 237 8.43 5.00 -4.21
C TYR A 237 8.88 4.89 -2.75
N THR A 238 10.18 4.70 -2.49
CA THR A 238 10.78 4.68 -1.16
C THR A 238 11.78 5.83 -0.95
N PRO A 239 11.39 7.10 -1.19
CA PRO A 239 12.31 8.22 -1.01
C PRO A 239 12.72 8.33 0.45
N GLY A 240 14.03 8.53 0.69
CA GLY A 240 14.58 8.68 2.05
C GLY A 240 14.80 7.38 2.82
N VAL A 241 14.41 6.22 2.27
CA VAL A 241 14.76 4.90 2.80
C VAL A 241 15.93 4.34 1.98
N PRO A 242 17.06 3.93 2.59
CA PRO A 242 18.12 3.22 1.88
C PRO A 242 17.58 1.93 1.27
N ALA A 243 17.46 1.88 -0.06
CA ALA A 243 16.76 0.82 -0.77
C ALA A 243 17.61 0.23 -1.90
N ALA A 244 17.61 -1.10 -2.01
CA ALA A 244 18.27 -1.83 -3.09
C ALA A 244 17.44 -3.04 -3.54
N ILE A 245 17.69 -3.47 -4.78
CA ILE A 245 17.20 -4.75 -5.32
C ILE A 245 18.41 -5.67 -5.49
N SER A 246 18.28 -6.91 -5.08
CA SER A 246 19.22 -7.98 -5.43
C SER A 246 18.63 -8.86 -6.53
N GLU A 247 19.42 -9.13 -7.55
CA GLU A 247 19.20 -10.06 -8.65
C GLU A 247 20.35 -11.06 -8.64
N ALA A 248 20.22 -12.09 -7.79
CA ALA A 248 21.37 -12.93 -7.42
C ALA A 248 21.94 -13.74 -8.59
N GLY A 249 21.07 -14.34 -9.42
CA GLY A 249 21.43 -15.16 -10.57
C GLY A 249 20.27 -15.28 -11.56
N TYR A 250 20.46 -16.05 -12.64
CA TYR A 250 19.55 -16.08 -13.78
C TYR A 250 18.74 -17.38 -13.87
N LEU A 251 17.45 -17.33 -13.55
CA LEU A 251 16.50 -18.44 -13.74
C LEU A 251 16.34 -18.86 -15.20
N SER A 252 16.57 -17.95 -16.14
CA SER A 252 16.56 -18.26 -17.58
C SER A 252 17.75 -19.12 -18.04
N ASN A 253 18.83 -19.21 -17.25
CA ASN A 253 19.94 -20.13 -17.49
C ASN A 253 19.66 -21.50 -16.84
N PRO A 254 19.51 -22.60 -17.59
CA PRO A 254 19.20 -23.91 -17.02
C PRO A 254 20.18 -24.41 -15.96
N ALA A 255 21.46 -24.07 -16.05
CA ALA A 255 22.45 -24.45 -15.07
C ALA A 255 22.32 -23.68 -13.76
N GLU A 256 22.07 -22.37 -13.83
CA GLU A 256 21.83 -21.55 -12.67
C GLU A 256 20.47 -21.88 -12.02
N ALA A 257 19.42 -22.15 -12.81
CA ALA A 257 18.13 -22.57 -12.28
C ALA A 257 18.23 -23.90 -11.49
N GLN A 258 19.08 -24.87 -11.96
CA GLN A 258 19.34 -26.08 -11.20
C GLN A 258 20.11 -25.79 -9.90
N LEU A 259 21.09 -24.91 -9.96
CA LEU A 259 21.86 -24.47 -8.79
C LEU A 259 20.96 -23.78 -7.74
N LEU A 260 20.18 -22.81 -8.15
CA LEU A 260 19.27 -22.02 -7.29
C LEU A 260 18.13 -22.85 -6.68
N ALA A 261 17.84 -24.03 -7.24
CA ALA A 261 16.87 -24.96 -6.66
C ALA A 261 17.42 -25.73 -5.44
N LEU A 262 18.72 -25.70 -5.20
CA LEU A 262 19.36 -26.43 -4.09
C LEU A 262 19.20 -25.66 -2.77
N PRO A 263 18.67 -26.28 -1.71
CA PRO A 263 18.51 -25.62 -0.41
C PRO A 263 19.78 -25.00 0.15
N GLU A 264 20.93 -25.67 -0.03
CA GLU A 264 22.22 -25.15 0.42
C GLU A 264 22.67 -23.89 -0.34
N VAL A 265 22.23 -23.69 -1.57
CA VAL A 265 22.52 -22.49 -2.36
C VAL A 265 21.63 -21.32 -1.89
N GLN A 266 20.35 -21.59 -1.63
CA GLN A 266 19.45 -20.63 -1.03
C GLN A 266 19.91 -20.18 0.34
N GLU A 267 20.42 -21.10 1.15
CA GLU A 267 21.01 -20.83 2.46
C GLU A 267 22.27 -19.94 2.34
N ASN A 268 23.15 -20.21 1.37
CA ASN A 268 24.35 -19.42 1.13
C ASN A 268 24.03 -18.02 0.60
N GLU A 269 23.00 -17.89 -0.24
CA GLU A 269 22.51 -16.59 -0.70
C GLU A 269 21.94 -15.77 0.46
N ALA A 270 21.07 -16.39 1.27
CA ALA A 270 20.50 -15.75 2.45
C ALA A 270 21.57 -15.30 3.46
N GLU A 271 22.62 -16.11 3.63
CA GLU A 271 23.80 -15.75 4.45
C GLU A 271 24.56 -14.57 3.87
N ALA A 272 24.73 -14.51 2.54
CA ALA A 272 25.38 -13.38 1.86
C ALA A 272 24.55 -12.09 2.00
N LEU A 273 23.22 -12.17 1.82
CA LEU A 273 22.31 -11.06 2.06
C LEU A 273 22.42 -10.55 3.50
N ALA A 274 22.37 -11.47 4.48
CA ALA A 274 22.47 -11.09 5.89
C ALA A 274 23.80 -10.43 6.22
N ARG A 275 24.94 -10.95 5.74
CA ARG A 275 26.26 -10.32 5.92
C ARG A 275 26.34 -8.95 5.27
N ALA A 276 25.80 -8.79 4.06
CA ALA A 276 25.82 -7.50 3.37
C ALA A 276 25.02 -6.44 4.14
N ILE A 277 23.85 -6.81 4.63
CA ILE A 277 22.97 -5.91 5.40
C ILE A 277 23.58 -5.60 6.77
N ASP A 278 24.10 -6.60 7.49
CA ASP A 278 24.79 -6.38 8.77
C ASP A 278 25.99 -5.45 8.61
N ARG A 279 26.85 -5.68 7.59
CA ARG A 279 27.97 -4.77 7.27
C ARG A 279 27.49 -3.36 6.93
N PHE A 280 26.35 -3.24 6.25
CA PHE A 280 25.73 -1.94 5.96
C PHE A 280 25.32 -1.22 7.24
N LEU A 281 24.72 -1.92 8.19
CA LEU A 281 24.22 -1.34 9.44
C LEU A 281 25.31 -1.06 10.47
N THR A 282 26.40 -1.85 10.45
CA THR A 282 27.40 -1.84 11.54
C THR A 282 28.76 -1.28 11.15
N THR A 283 29.03 -1.03 9.87
CA THR A 283 30.32 -0.53 9.37
C THR A 283 30.15 0.57 8.34
N ASP A 284 31.25 1.28 8.04
CA ASP A 284 31.33 2.28 6.97
C ASP A 284 31.90 1.70 5.66
N SER A 285 31.88 0.37 5.49
CA SER A 285 32.38 -0.30 4.28
C SER A 285 31.66 0.22 3.05
N PRO A 286 32.36 0.67 2.00
CA PRO A 286 31.74 1.33 0.86
C PRO A 286 31.04 0.36 -0.11
N GLY A 287 31.35 -0.95 -0.04
CA GLY A 287 30.99 -1.92 -1.07
C GLY A 287 31.79 -1.70 -2.37
N TYR A 288 31.57 -2.56 -3.37
CA TYR A 288 32.23 -2.42 -4.67
C TYR A 288 31.34 -2.90 -5.83
N GLY A 289 31.89 -3.00 -7.03
CA GLY A 289 31.19 -3.49 -8.22
C GLY A 289 30.34 -2.44 -8.92
N PHE A 290 30.52 -1.16 -8.59
CA PHE A 290 29.72 -0.07 -9.14
C PHE A 290 29.85 0.08 -10.66
N ARG A 291 28.70 0.25 -11.32
CA ARG A 291 28.55 0.45 -12.74
C ARG A 291 27.86 1.78 -13.03
N PRO A 292 28.12 2.37 -14.21
CA PRO A 292 27.36 3.54 -14.64
C PRO A 292 25.85 3.25 -14.70
N ALA A 293 25.05 4.27 -14.40
CA ALA A 293 23.61 4.22 -14.65
C ALA A 293 23.32 4.02 -16.15
N PHE A 294 22.23 3.31 -16.46
CA PHE A 294 21.80 3.09 -17.84
C PHE A 294 20.29 3.31 -17.97
N VAL A 295 19.87 3.81 -19.13
CA VAL A 295 18.46 3.99 -19.46
C VAL A 295 17.97 2.77 -20.20
N ASP A 296 16.92 2.15 -19.67
CA ASP A 296 16.20 1.07 -20.33
C ASP A 296 14.70 1.33 -20.16
N GLY A 297 14.10 1.87 -21.23
CA GLY A 297 12.69 2.28 -21.25
C GLY A 297 11.68 1.13 -21.34
N VAL A 298 12.15 -0.12 -21.47
CA VAL A 298 11.25 -1.28 -21.54
C VAL A 298 10.82 -1.66 -20.12
N MET A 299 9.64 -1.20 -19.74
CA MET A 299 8.99 -1.62 -18.48
C MET A 299 8.10 -2.82 -18.76
N THR A 300 8.39 -3.95 -18.12
CA THR A 300 7.43 -5.05 -18.03
C THR A 300 6.30 -4.60 -17.10
N GLY A 301 5.04 -4.73 -17.48
CA GLY A 301 3.88 -4.28 -16.68
C GLY A 301 3.59 -5.13 -15.44
N THR A 302 4.64 -5.66 -14.77
CA THR A 302 4.57 -6.44 -13.52
C THR A 302 4.46 -5.51 -12.31
N GLY A 303 3.91 -6.01 -11.21
CA GLY A 303 3.81 -5.27 -9.95
C GLY A 303 2.70 -4.23 -9.88
N THR A 304 1.74 -4.27 -10.81
CA THR A 304 0.59 -3.34 -10.82
C THR A 304 -0.46 -3.67 -9.78
N GLY A 305 -0.44 -4.89 -9.22
CA GLY A 305 -1.47 -5.40 -8.33
C GLY A 305 -2.78 -5.77 -9.03
N LYS A 306 -2.80 -5.81 -10.37
CA LYS A 306 -4.00 -6.20 -11.11
C LYS A 306 -4.44 -7.60 -10.72
N GLY A 307 -5.72 -7.72 -10.28
CA GLY A 307 -6.27 -8.99 -9.81
C GLY A 307 -5.86 -9.32 -8.36
N CYS A 308 -5.29 -8.38 -7.62
CA CYS A 308 -5.10 -8.53 -6.18
C CYS A 308 -6.46 -8.59 -5.49
N LEU A 309 -6.62 -9.56 -4.60
CA LEU A 309 -7.82 -9.75 -3.79
C LEU A 309 -7.39 -9.87 -2.33
N ASP A 310 -7.85 -8.94 -1.52
CA ASP A 310 -7.69 -9.04 -0.08
C ASP A 310 -8.65 -10.10 0.47
N PRO A 311 -8.22 -10.90 1.44
CA PRO A 311 -9.17 -11.61 2.29
C PRO A 311 -9.97 -10.60 3.13
N ASP A 312 -11.00 -11.08 3.78
CA ASP A 312 -11.75 -10.25 4.72
C ASP A 312 -10.87 -9.98 5.96
N TYR A 313 -10.55 -8.70 6.20
CA TYR A 313 -9.72 -8.25 7.31
C TYR A 313 -10.53 -7.64 8.46
N GLY A 314 -11.80 -7.90 8.57
CA GLY A 314 -12.58 -7.44 9.71
C GLY A 314 -14.08 -7.59 9.50
N SER A 315 -14.77 -7.76 10.60
CA SER A 315 -16.23 -7.78 10.60
C SER A 315 -16.78 -6.37 10.38
N PRO A 316 -17.95 -6.23 9.75
CA PRO A 316 -18.67 -4.97 9.74
C PRO A 316 -18.96 -4.52 11.17
N ASP A 317 -18.86 -3.21 11.41
CA ASP A 317 -19.29 -2.60 12.66
C ASP A 317 -20.68 -2.01 12.52
N GLU A 318 -21.46 -2.15 13.58
CA GLU A 318 -22.79 -1.57 13.65
C GLU A 318 -22.74 -0.14 14.21
N VAL A 319 -23.23 0.81 13.44
CA VAL A 319 -23.47 2.18 13.91
C VAL A 319 -24.95 2.33 14.26
N LEU A 320 -25.21 2.59 15.51
CA LEU A 320 -26.56 2.82 16.02
C LEU A 320 -26.96 4.29 15.85
N VAL A 321 -27.99 4.54 15.06
CA VAL A 321 -28.54 5.89 14.85
C VAL A 321 -29.99 5.96 15.23
N ALA A 322 -30.36 6.97 16.01
CA ALA A 322 -31.74 7.25 16.36
C ALA A 322 -32.34 8.29 15.39
N TYR A 323 -33.44 7.92 14.74
CA TYR A 323 -34.24 8.80 13.90
C TYR A 323 -35.61 9.05 14.51
N THR A 324 -36.15 10.24 14.31
CA THR A 324 -37.60 10.44 14.50
C THR A 324 -38.36 9.69 13.40
N ALA A 325 -39.62 9.37 13.66
CA ALA A 325 -40.45 8.70 12.66
C ALA A 325 -40.56 9.48 11.33
N GLY A 326 -40.54 10.81 11.39
CA GLY A 326 -40.56 11.67 10.21
C GLY A 326 -39.25 11.66 9.43
N GLU A 327 -38.11 11.68 10.10
CA GLU A 327 -36.80 11.59 9.47
C GLU A 327 -36.61 10.23 8.76
N TYR A 328 -36.99 9.15 9.44
CA TYR A 328 -36.89 7.81 8.86
C TYR A 328 -37.81 7.63 7.65
N ALA A 329 -39.07 8.12 7.74
CA ALA A 329 -40.00 8.10 6.62
C ALA A 329 -39.47 8.89 5.40
N ALA A 330 -38.88 10.05 5.62
CA ALA A 330 -38.27 10.84 4.55
C ALA A 330 -37.07 10.13 3.92
N LEU A 331 -36.23 9.45 4.72
CA LEU A 331 -35.11 8.69 4.25
C LEU A 331 -35.55 7.45 3.45
N ALA A 332 -36.55 6.71 3.94
CA ALA A 332 -37.13 5.56 3.26
C ALA A 332 -37.78 5.94 1.91
N ASP A 333 -38.49 7.08 1.87
CA ASP A 333 -39.09 7.61 0.65
C ASP A 333 -38.01 8.04 -0.36
N ALA A 334 -36.94 8.68 0.09
CA ALA A 334 -35.78 9.03 -0.74
C ALA A 334 -35.11 7.76 -1.32
N ALA A 335 -34.90 6.73 -0.50
CA ALA A 335 -34.34 5.45 -0.96
C ALA A 335 -35.24 4.79 -2.02
N ALA A 336 -36.54 4.77 -1.79
CA ALA A 336 -37.48 4.22 -2.73
C ALA A 336 -37.50 4.97 -4.09
N ARG A 337 -37.43 6.30 -4.08
CA ARG A 337 -37.33 7.11 -5.30
C ARG A 337 -36.06 6.80 -6.10
N GLN A 338 -34.95 6.56 -5.43
CA GLN A 338 -33.65 6.25 -6.06
C GLN A 338 -33.49 4.76 -6.39
N GLY A 339 -34.46 3.90 -6.05
CA GLY A 339 -34.40 2.47 -6.28
C GLY A 339 -33.29 1.76 -5.48
N THR A 340 -32.95 2.28 -4.30
CA THR A 340 -31.87 1.79 -3.43
C THR A 340 -32.38 1.50 -2.01
N THR A 341 -31.50 1.09 -1.11
CA THR A 341 -31.84 0.84 0.29
C THR A 341 -31.57 2.07 1.16
N VAL A 342 -32.19 2.12 2.36
CA VAL A 342 -31.89 3.13 3.37
C VAL A 342 -30.40 3.10 3.74
N ARG A 343 -29.84 1.89 3.94
CA ARG A 343 -28.43 1.69 4.22
C ARG A 343 -27.53 2.33 3.15
N ASP A 344 -27.80 2.02 1.88
CA ASP A 344 -26.97 2.54 0.79
C ASP A 344 -27.02 4.07 0.70
N LEU A 345 -28.18 4.69 0.97
CA LEU A 345 -28.28 6.14 1.05
C LEU A 345 -27.48 6.74 2.22
N GLN A 346 -27.46 6.08 3.36
CA GLN A 346 -26.66 6.50 4.51
C GLN A 346 -25.17 6.47 4.19
N VAL A 347 -24.69 5.35 3.63
CA VAL A 347 -23.30 5.17 3.20
C VAL A 347 -22.93 6.20 2.14
N PHE A 348 -23.76 6.34 1.11
CA PHE A 348 -23.52 7.32 0.05
C PHE A 348 -23.48 8.76 0.58
N GLY A 349 -24.36 9.10 1.51
CA GLY A 349 -24.37 10.41 2.15
C GLY A 349 -23.07 10.74 2.91
N VAL A 350 -22.49 9.75 3.59
CA VAL A 350 -21.19 9.91 4.27
C VAL A 350 -20.05 10.07 3.25
N HIS A 351 -20.05 9.30 2.17
CA HIS A 351 -19.07 9.48 1.08
C HIS A 351 -19.19 10.85 0.41
N ALA A 352 -20.42 11.36 0.24
CA ALA A 352 -20.65 12.70 -0.27
C ALA A 352 -20.10 13.79 0.67
N LEU A 353 -20.26 13.62 1.98
CA LEU A 353 -19.67 14.52 2.98
C LEU A 353 -18.14 14.49 2.92
N ASP A 354 -17.51 13.32 2.81
CA ASP A 354 -16.06 13.20 2.69
C ASP A 354 -15.55 13.81 1.37
N PHE A 355 -16.26 13.63 0.28
CA PHE A 355 -15.96 14.30 -0.99
C PHE A 355 -16.00 15.83 -0.87
N LEU A 356 -17.04 16.37 -0.26
CA LEU A 356 -17.19 17.81 -0.04
C LEU A 356 -16.07 18.35 0.85
N ARG A 357 -15.71 17.64 1.93
CA ARG A 357 -14.59 17.97 2.81
C ARG A 357 -13.29 18.09 2.02
N ARG A 358 -12.94 17.10 1.19
CA ARG A 358 -11.69 17.08 0.39
C ARG A 358 -11.62 18.21 -0.63
N ASN A 359 -12.75 18.58 -1.23
CA ASN A 359 -12.79 19.61 -2.28
C ASN A 359 -12.93 21.03 -1.75
N ASN A 360 -13.20 21.22 -0.46
CA ASN A 360 -13.32 22.53 0.20
C ASN A 360 -12.00 23.01 0.85
N GLY A 361 -10.86 22.43 0.44
CA GLY A 361 -9.53 22.81 0.93
C GLY A 361 -9.28 22.46 2.40
N GLY A 362 -10.05 21.53 2.98
CA GLY A 362 -9.95 21.14 4.39
C GLY A 362 -10.46 22.20 5.38
N HIS A 363 -10.91 23.35 4.89
CA HIS A 363 -11.55 24.37 5.74
C HIS A 363 -12.99 23.94 6.07
N VAL A 364 -13.10 23.27 7.19
CA VAL A 364 -14.38 22.94 7.80
C VAL A 364 -14.66 24.00 8.84
N THR A 365 -15.76 24.71 8.68
CA THR A 365 -16.31 25.49 9.80
C THR A 365 -16.91 24.47 10.76
N PRO A 366 -16.42 24.35 12.00
CA PRO A 366 -17.03 23.46 12.98
C PRO A 366 -18.55 23.70 13.01
N LEU A 367 -19.32 22.64 12.94
CA LEU A 367 -20.76 22.73 13.14
C LEU A 367 -20.97 23.20 14.57
N SER A 368 -21.78 24.24 14.79
CA SER A 368 -22.17 24.60 16.14
C SER A 368 -23.01 23.46 16.75
N GLU A 369 -22.98 23.29 18.06
CA GLU A 369 -23.82 22.29 18.76
C GLU A 369 -25.30 22.37 18.33
N ASP A 370 -25.80 23.55 18.04
CA ASP A 370 -27.13 23.76 17.53
C ASP A 370 -27.38 23.27 16.10
N SER A 371 -26.31 22.97 15.36
CA SER A 371 -26.38 22.43 13.98
C SER A 371 -26.33 20.91 13.97
N ILE A 372 -26.02 20.26 15.10
CA ILE A 372 -25.97 18.80 15.22
C ILE A 372 -27.41 18.28 15.31
N PRO A 373 -27.84 17.35 14.44
CA PRO A 373 -29.18 16.79 14.52
C PRO A 373 -29.44 16.16 15.90
N ASP A 374 -30.59 16.48 16.50
CA ASP A 374 -31.01 15.87 17.77
C ASP A 374 -31.19 14.33 17.54
N ILE A 375 -30.38 13.54 18.20
CA ILE A 375 -30.39 12.08 18.09
C ILE A 375 -31.45 11.42 18.98
N ARG A 376 -32.21 12.20 19.76
CA ARG A 376 -33.31 11.69 20.58
C ARG A 376 -34.52 11.41 19.69
N GLY A 377 -34.56 10.18 19.15
CA GLY A 377 -35.64 9.71 18.30
C GLY A 377 -36.33 8.48 18.88
N SER A 378 -37.48 8.14 18.31
CA SER A 378 -38.27 6.95 18.70
C SER A 378 -37.94 5.70 17.89
N MET A 379 -37.17 5.83 16.81
CA MET A 379 -36.74 4.71 15.95
C MET A 379 -35.22 4.59 16.00
N VAL A 380 -34.76 3.37 16.21
CA VAL A 380 -33.34 3.04 16.27
C VAL A 380 -33.03 2.18 15.07
N GLU A 381 -32.06 2.57 14.27
CA GLU A 381 -31.59 1.82 13.14
C GLU A 381 -30.14 1.39 13.34
N PHE A 382 -29.87 0.12 13.11
CA PHE A 382 -28.54 -0.45 13.07
C PHE A 382 -28.08 -0.50 11.64
N THR A 383 -26.99 0.19 11.35
CA THR A 383 -26.37 0.13 10.02
C THR A 383 -25.01 -0.54 10.14
N GLU A 384 -24.83 -1.65 9.45
CA GLU A 384 -23.54 -2.30 9.31
C GLU A 384 -22.66 -1.53 8.33
N TRP A 385 -21.44 -1.23 8.77
CA TRP A 385 -20.42 -0.55 7.98
C TRP A 385 -19.24 -1.48 7.76
N THR A 386 -18.91 -1.77 6.52
CA THR A 386 -17.70 -2.52 6.18
C THR A 386 -16.44 -1.73 6.59
N PRO A 387 -15.30 -2.40 6.83
CA PRO A 387 -14.05 -1.71 7.15
C PRO A 387 -13.66 -0.63 6.14
N THR A 388 -13.94 -0.83 4.86
CA THR A 388 -13.68 0.15 3.78
C THR A 388 -14.62 1.36 3.87
N GLU A 389 -15.92 1.16 4.08
CA GLU A 389 -16.89 2.23 4.19
C GLU A 389 -16.64 3.10 5.43
N ARG A 390 -16.14 2.51 6.52
CA ARG A 390 -15.77 3.21 7.76
C ARG A 390 -14.66 4.24 7.56
N VAL A 391 -13.84 4.14 6.52
CA VAL A 391 -12.79 5.13 6.23
C VAL A 391 -13.37 6.53 6.03
N ALA A 392 -14.42 6.66 5.21
CA ALA A 392 -15.09 7.94 5.01
C ALA A 392 -15.77 8.43 6.30
N LEU A 393 -16.40 7.50 7.03
CA LEU A 393 -17.07 7.79 8.30
C LEU A 393 -16.07 8.36 9.33
N ALA A 394 -14.92 7.73 9.51
CA ALA A 394 -13.88 8.16 10.45
C ALA A 394 -13.29 9.52 10.09
N ARG A 395 -12.99 9.75 8.81
CA ARG A 395 -12.45 11.02 8.32
C ARG A 395 -13.40 12.20 8.50
N VAL A 396 -14.70 11.98 8.23
CA VAL A 396 -15.71 13.00 8.43
C VAL A 396 -15.93 13.24 9.92
N ALA A 397 -15.99 12.19 10.73
CA ALA A 397 -16.12 12.29 12.18
C ALA A 397 -15.01 13.15 12.80
N ASP A 398 -13.76 12.85 12.46
CA ASP A 398 -12.60 13.61 12.94
C ASP A 398 -12.64 15.06 12.49
N ALA A 399 -12.84 15.31 11.19
CA ALA A 399 -12.81 16.66 10.61
C ALA A 399 -13.87 17.59 11.19
N TYR A 400 -15.03 17.06 11.62
CA TYR A 400 -16.15 17.85 12.14
C TYR A 400 -16.31 17.74 13.67
N GLY A 401 -15.51 16.91 14.34
CA GLY A 401 -15.65 16.64 15.78
C GLY A 401 -16.96 15.93 16.13
N LEU A 402 -17.45 15.08 15.23
CA LEU A 402 -18.73 14.39 15.36
C LEU A 402 -18.51 12.90 15.72
N SER A 403 -19.51 12.30 16.39
CA SER A 403 -19.54 10.85 16.52
C SER A 403 -19.92 10.17 15.19
N PRO A 404 -19.58 8.89 14.97
CA PRO A 404 -20.02 8.13 13.80
C PRO A 404 -21.53 8.19 13.56
N ALA A 405 -22.33 8.09 14.62
CA ALA A 405 -23.78 8.19 14.53
C ALA A 405 -24.28 9.55 14.03
N GLN A 406 -23.63 10.65 14.48
CA GLN A 406 -23.95 12.00 14.03
C GLN A 406 -23.57 12.20 12.54
N VAL A 407 -22.41 11.66 12.12
CA VAL A 407 -21.97 11.69 10.71
C VAL A 407 -22.96 10.94 9.82
N GLN A 408 -23.36 9.74 10.22
CA GLN A 408 -24.35 8.94 9.48
C GLN A 408 -25.68 9.68 9.36
N LYS A 409 -26.16 10.26 10.44
CA LYS A 409 -27.41 11.06 10.44
C LYS A 409 -27.31 12.28 9.52
N LEU A 410 -26.17 12.98 9.57
CA LEU A 410 -25.91 14.14 8.69
C LEU A 410 -25.88 13.73 7.21
N GLY A 411 -25.22 12.61 6.89
CA GLY A 411 -25.20 12.04 5.54
C GLY A 411 -26.63 11.70 5.04
N ALA A 412 -27.44 11.06 5.88
CA ALA A 412 -28.83 10.75 5.58
C ALA A 412 -29.66 12.02 5.27
N VAL A 413 -29.52 13.07 6.10
CA VAL A 413 -30.21 14.35 5.86
C VAL A 413 -29.77 15.00 4.55
N LEU A 414 -28.47 14.95 4.24
CA LEU A 414 -27.93 15.42 2.97
C LEU A 414 -28.59 14.71 1.79
N MET A 415 -28.70 13.38 1.85
CA MET A 415 -29.31 12.60 0.78
C MET A 415 -30.81 12.87 0.60
N VAL A 416 -31.57 13.00 1.68
CA VAL A 416 -32.98 13.39 1.62
C VAL A 416 -33.15 14.75 0.93
N PHE A 417 -32.28 15.70 1.26
CA PHE A 417 -32.28 17.02 0.61
C PHE A 417 -31.95 16.93 -0.88
N LEU A 418 -30.85 16.24 -1.25
CA LEU A 418 -30.42 16.10 -2.65
C LEU A 418 -31.49 15.45 -3.51
N THR A 419 -32.09 14.36 -3.06
CA THR A 419 -33.13 13.65 -3.81
C THR A 419 -34.45 14.45 -3.90
N SER A 420 -34.67 15.43 -3.04
CA SER A 420 -35.82 16.33 -3.13
C SER A 420 -35.67 17.42 -4.20
N LEU A 421 -34.45 17.69 -4.65
CA LEU A 421 -34.16 18.66 -5.71
C LEU A 421 -34.40 18.09 -7.13
N GLU A 422 -34.45 16.76 -7.26
CA GLU A 422 -34.69 16.06 -8.53
C GLU A 422 -36.15 15.80 -8.80
N SER A 423 -37.03 16.08 -7.86
CA SER A 423 -38.48 15.92 -7.95
C SER A 423 -39.19 17.25 -8.28
#